data_4b06ac082ecbbe85499d1e9dcaa99e3f
#
_entry.id   4b06ac082ecbbe85499d1e9dcaa99e3f
#
_cell.length_a   1.000
_cell.length_b   1.000
_cell.length_c   1.000
_cell.angle_alpha   90.00
_cell.angle_beta   90.00
_cell.angle_gamma   90.00
#
_symmetry.space_group_name_H-M   'P 1'
#
loop_
_entity.id
_entity.type
_entity.pdbx_description
1 polymer ?
#
loop_
_entity_poly.entity_id
_entity_poly.type
_entity_poly.pdbx_seq_one_letter_code
_entity_poly.pdbx_strand_id
1 'polypeptide(L)'
;MSTDYSIHVDTFEAGLDKIEQDNLLCSYIDNKKNFIFDLALDVIKKSPACRLYLQAKYFKVYIDEYQDCDQSMHALFMYICDSLGIDTFVVGDEKQSIYTWRGAYPQAFKSICDKPNFRKIFMGDNFRSCQQIQNYSNLLFAETRSLYSSTESLDNIIWITPTSQSWCNEVLRYIDPQKRTALLRFKNADAESNAAELRQAGSNFVFIPQSPIADITTATAWLYAAIAKYIILPKYSVYDLISEMPSEGSDEKKQANALRKKLENIRAHIKNEQEFINAANDLCLYLGYETCSDHLSKLFSTVSQEKFHPAFDTAMYPNIAITLHSSKGLEFDQVILFANDYNLADEASKYNHYVAITRAREKVVIVKFPHYCSNKFENGLSGMFALSNLRVCDLVAYKESSSIDNA
;
A
#
# COMPACT_ATOMS: atom_id res chain seq x y z
N MET A 1 -7.73 16.44 -23.86
CA MET A 1 -6.42 15.80 -23.92
C MET A 1 -6.65 14.34 -23.66
N SER A 2 -6.37 13.49 -24.63
CA SER A 2 -6.48 12.04 -24.47
C SER A 2 -5.29 11.54 -23.63
N THR A 3 -5.51 10.56 -22.74
CA THR A 3 -4.46 9.97 -21.93
C THR A 3 -4.20 8.55 -22.41
N ASP A 4 -3.11 8.38 -23.16
CA ASP A 4 -2.61 7.06 -23.52
C ASP A 4 -1.30 6.79 -22.77
N TYR A 5 -1.42 6.17 -21.60
CA TYR A 5 -0.26 5.80 -20.77
C TYR A 5 0.53 4.61 -21.32
N SER A 6 0.13 4.04 -22.46
CA SER A 6 0.93 3.07 -23.20
C SER A 6 2.09 3.73 -23.95
N ILE A 7 2.03 5.05 -24.13
CA ILE A 7 3.11 5.81 -24.78
C ILE A 7 4.16 6.19 -23.76
N HIS A 8 5.36 5.70 -23.95
CA HIS A 8 6.51 5.97 -23.11
C HIS A 8 7.52 6.85 -23.83
N VAL A 9 8.09 7.80 -23.09
CA VAL A 9 9.11 8.74 -23.58
C VAL A 9 10.34 8.72 -22.69
N ASP A 10 11.50 9.00 -23.28
CA ASP A 10 12.78 9.03 -22.57
C ASP A 10 13.01 10.38 -21.87
N THR A 11 12.52 11.48 -22.47
CA THR A 11 12.78 12.84 -22.00
C THR A 11 11.48 13.63 -21.82
N PHE A 12 11.56 14.71 -21.03
CA PHE A 12 10.46 15.63 -20.81
C PHE A 12 10.06 16.35 -22.12
N GLU A 13 11.04 16.77 -22.90
CA GLU A 13 10.84 17.44 -24.18
C GLU A 13 10.07 16.54 -25.16
N ALA A 14 10.50 15.27 -25.28
CA ALA A 14 9.76 14.30 -26.14
C ALA A 14 8.31 14.11 -25.69
N GLY A 15 8.05 14.21 -24.39
CA GLY A 15 6.69 14.18 -23.86
C GLY A 15 5.87 15.44 -24.18
N LEU A 16 6.49 16.62 -24.13
CA LEU A 16 5.86 17.87 -24.58
C LEU A 16 5.51 17.84 -26.07
N ASP A 17 6.44 17.34 -26.92
CA ASP A 17 6.18 17.16 -28.35
C ASP A 17 4.97 16.26 -28.59
N LYS A 18 4.80 15.19 -27.81
CA LYS A 18 3.63 14.32 -27.89
C LYS A 18 2.33 15.03 -27.50
N ILE A 19 2.38 15.90 -26.50
CA ILE A 19 1.21 16.71 -26.11
C ILE A 19 0.86 17.69 -27.22
N GLU A 20 1.85 18.37 -27.81
CA GLU A 20 1.63 19.39 -28.85
C GLU A 20 1.14 18.78 -30.17
N GLN A 21 1.74 17.66 -30.59
CA GLN A 21 1.45 17.05 -31.90
C GLN A 21 0.21 16.16 -31.88
N ASP A 22 0.10 15.32 -30.85
CA ASP A 22 -0.89 14.24 -30.79
C ASP A 22 -1.99 14.48 -29.74
N ASN A 23 -1.87 15.54 -28.93
CA ASN A 23 -2.76 15.85 -27.81
C ASN A 23 -2.86 14.70 -26.78
N LEU A 24 -1.75 13.96 -26.60
CA LEU A 24 -1.65 12.78 -25.75
C LEU A 24 -0.75 13.04 -24.55
N LEU A 25 -1.19 12.62 -23.36
CA LEU A 25 -0.31 12.48 -22.18
C LEU A 25 0.41 11.15 -22.26
N CYS A 26 1.67 11.16 -21.85
CA CYS A 26 2.56 9.99 -21.83
C CYS A 26 3.15 9.75 -20.44
N SER A 27 3.87 8.68 -20.29
CA SER A 27 4.71 8.38 -19.13
C SER A 27 6.17 8.24 -19.53
N TYR A 28 7.09 8.28 -18.55
CA TYR A 28 8.48 7.98 -18.83
C TYR A 28 8.70 6.47 -19.00
N ILE A 29 9.69 6.10 -19.84
CA ILE A 29 10.20 4.72 -19.89
C ILE A 29 10.80 4.34 -18.53
N ASP A 30 11.54 5.25 -17.92
CA ASP A 30 11.98 5.09 -16.52
C ASP A 30 10.80 5.32 -15.56
N ASN A 31 10.21 4.23 -15.08
CA ASN A 31 9.10 4.25 -14.13
C ASN A 31 9.45 4.82 -12.74
N LYS A 32 10.69 5.26 -12.52
CA LYS A 32 11.13 5.97 -11.30
C LYS A 32 10.85 7.46 -11.33
N LYS A 33 10.37 7.99 -12.46
CA LYS A 33 9.97 9.40 -12.64
C LYS A 33 8.51 9.47 -13.04
N ASN A 34 7.88 10.58 -12.70
CA ASN A 34 6.48 10.81 -13.00
C ASN A 34 6.32 12.03 -13.91
N PHE A 35 6.01 11.78 -15.19
CA PHE A 35 5.88 12.83 -16.21
C PHE A 35 4.82 13.88 -15.85
N ILE A 36 3.71 13.48 -15.24
CA ILE A 36 2.62 14.42 -14.88
C ILE A 36 3.08 15.43 -13.82
N PHE A 37 3.93 15.03 -12.88
CA PHE A 37 4.48 15.95 -11.88
C PHE A 37 5.49 16.93 -12.48
N ASP A 38 6.32 16.47 -13.42
CA ASP A 38 7.23 17.36 -14.16
C ASP A 38 6.44 18.35 -15.03
N LEU A 39 5.39 17.88 -15.72
CA LEU A 39 4.49 18.72 -16.51
C LEU A 39 3.77 19.75 -15.62
N ALA A 40 3.25 19.35 -14.49
CA ALA A 40 2.60 20.25 -13.55
C ALA A 40 3.55 21.34 -13.06
N LEU A 41 4.80 20.96 -12.73
CA LEU A 41 5.84 21.90 -12.32
C LEU A 41 6.19 22.88 -13.44
N ASP A 42 6.31 22.42 -14.69
CA ASP A 42 6.60 23.24 -15.85
C ASP A 42 5.48 24.26 -16.11
N VAL A 43 4.22 23.80 -16.08
CA VAL A 43 3.03 24.66 -16.23
C VAL A 43 3.00 25.75 -15.15
N ILE A 44 3.23 25.39 -13.87
CA ILE A 44 3.23 26.36 -12.78
C ILE A 44 4.37 27.37 -12.94
N LYS A 45 5.56 26.92 -13.36
CA LYS A 45 6.71 27.82 -13.62
C LYS A 45 6.47 28.79 -14.77
N LYS A 46 5.82 28.34 -15.84
CA LYS A 46 5.56 29.16 -17.05
C LYS A 46 4.35 30.07 -16.92
N SER A 47 3.33 29.71 -16.14
CA SER A 47 2.07 30.46 -16.05
C SER A 47 1.98 31.33 -14.78
N PRO A 48 2.12 32.65 -14.86
CA PRO A 48 1.86 33.56 -13.73
C PRO A 48 0.44 33.45 -13.18
N ALA A 49 -0.56 33.26 -14.07
CA ALA A 49 -1.96 33.12 -13.67
C ALA A 49 -2.18 31.85 -12.81
N CYS A 50 -1.54 30.74 -13.17
CA CYS A 50 -1.59 29.50 -12.39
C CYS A 50 -0.99 29.71 -10.99
N ARG A 51 0.18 30.37 -10.89
CA ARG A 51 0.80 30.71 -9.59
C ARG A 51 -0.11 31.55 -8.72
N LEU A 52 -0.66 32.64 -9.27
CA LEU A 52 -1.58 33.52 -8.55
C LEU A 52 -2.83 32.79 -8.08
N TYR A 53 -3.39 31.92 -8.93
CA TYR A 53 -4.54 31.09 -8.56
C TYR A 53 -4.24 30.18 -7.39
N LEU A 54 -3.10 29.44 -7.43
CA LEU A 54 -2.70 28.53 -6.36
C LEU A 54 -2.47 29.29 -5.05
N GLN A 55 -1.77 30.42 -5.09
CA GLN A 55 -1.52 31.27 -3.92
C GLN A 55 -2.81 31.86 -3.34
N ALA A 56 -3.77 32.23 -4.18
CA ALA A 56 -5.06 32.78 -3.74
C ALA A 56 -5.97 31.69 -3.14
N LYS A 57 -5.90 30.47 -3.68
CA LYS A 57 -6.79 29.35 -3.28
C LYS A 57 -6.27 28.60 -2.08
N TYR A 58 -4.96 28.40 -1.96
CA TYR A 58 -4.36 27.53 -0.94
C TYR A 58 -3.39 28.32 -0.07
N PHE A 59 -3.65 28.37 1.24
CA PHE A 59 -2.73 28.95 2.21
C PHE A 59 -1.83 27.88 2.86
N LYS A 60 -2.23 26.58 2.77
CA LYS A 60 -1.48 25.46 3.34
C LYS A 60 -1.68 24.18 2.54
N VAL A 61 -0.62 23.35 2.46
CA VAL A 61 -0.63 22.02 1.87
C VAL A 61 -0.20 21.00 2.93
N TYR A 62 -0.91 19.90 3.03
CA TYR A 62 -0.59 18.76 3.87
C TYR A 62 -0.17 17.60 2.97
N ILE A 63 1.00 17.04 3.21
CA ILE A 63 1.55 15.93 2.43
C ILE A 63 1.85 14.79 3.39
N ASP A 64 1.14 13.69 3.23
CA ASP A 64 1.35 12.47 4.02
C ASP A 64 2.16 11.43 3.23
N GLU A 65 2.73 10.44 3.93
CA GLU A 65 3.53 9.35 3.34
C GLU A 65 4.68 9.87 2.46
N TYR A 66 5.33 10.97 2.87
CA TYR A 66 6.33 11.65 2.02
C TYR A 66 7.51 10.79 1.61
N GLN A 67 7.85 9.74 2.36
CA GLN A 67 8.89 8.78 2.02
C GLN A 67 8.63 8.00 0.73
N ASP A 68 7.40 8.04 0.21
CA ASP A 68 7.02 7.40 -1.05
C ASP A 68 7.08 8.35 -2.26
N CYS A 69 7.37 9.63 -2.03
CA CYS A 69 7.53 10.60 -3.11
C CYS A 69 8.71 10.23 -4.02
N ASP A 70 8.50 10.32 -5.32
CA ASP A 70 9.56 10.29 -6.31
C ASP A 70 10.25 11.68 -6.45
N GLN A 71 11.27 11.75 -7.29
CA GLN A 71 12.02 12.99 -7.49
C GLN A 71 11.18 14.12 -8.12
N SER A 72 10.28 13.80 -9.04
CA SER A 72 9.40 14.76 -9.71
C SER A 72 8.36 15.33 -8.73
N MET A 73 7.76 14.46 -7.91
CA MET A 73 6.86 14.87 -6.82
C MET A 73 7.56 15.80 -5.84
N HIS A 74 8.76 15.42 -5.38
CA HIS A 74 9.56 16.24 -4.48
C HIS A 74 9.84 17.62 -5.05
N ALA A 75 10.24 17.69 -6.33
CA ALA A 75 10.53 18.96 -6.99
C ALA A 75 9.30 19.88 -7.07
N LEU A 76 8.12 19.33 -7.39
CA LEU A 76 6.87 20.07 -7.42
C LEU A 76 6.50 20.60 -6.02
N PHE A 77 6.53 19.75 -4.99
CA PHE A 77 6.15 20.14 -3.63
C PHE A 77 7.10 21.17 -3.06
N MET A 78 8.39 21.07 -3.33
CA MET A 78 9.35 22.07 -2.91
C MET A 78 9.16 23.41 -3.65
N TYR A 79 8.78 23.40 -4.92
CA TYR A 79 8.43 24.63 -5.63
C TYR A 79 7.19 25.31 -5.04
N ILE A 80 6.17 24.55 -4.67
CA ILE A 80 4.97 25.08 -4.01
C ILE A 80 5.33 25.73 -2.66
N CYS A 81 6.18 25.07 -1.88
CA CYS A 81 6.64 25.60 -0.61
C CYS A 81 7.56 26.83 -0.75
N ASP A 82 8.67 26.64 -1.47
CA ASP A 82 9.77 27.61 -1.48
C ASP A 82 9.49 28.82 -2.40
N SER A 83 8.84 28.58 -3.56
CA SER A 83 8.64 29.61 -4.59
C SER A 83 7.26 30.27 -4.52
N LEU A 84 6.23 29.52 -4.17
CA LEU A 84 4.89 30.08 -4.02
C LEU A 84 4.62 30.56 -2.58
N GLY A 85 5.46 30.18 -1.62
CA GLY A 85 5.32 30.58 -0.22
C GLY A 85 4.07 30.03 0.45
N ILE A 86 3.57 28.86 -0.02
CA ILE A 86 2.43 28.18 0.58
C ILE A 86 2.93 27.34 1.76
N ASP A 87 2.39 27.57 2.94
CA ASP A 87 2.72 26.78 4.13
C ASP A 87 2.60 25.30 3.85
N THR A 88 3.63 24.52 4.20
CA THR A 88 3.64 23.09 3.90
C THR A 88 3.87 22.28 5.19
N PHE A 89 2.98 21.32 5.44
CA PHE A 89 3.08 20.36 6.52
C PHE A 89 3.32 18.97 5.93
N VAL A 90 4.45 18.36 6.29
CA VAL A 90 4.90 17.09 5.72
C VAL A 90 4.97 16.03 6.81
N VAL A 91 4.38 14.88 6.55
CA VAL A 91 4.44 13.70 7.43
C VAL A 91 5.05 12.53 6.66
N GLY A 92 5.90 11.76 7.33
CA GLY A 92 6.52 10.58 6.74
C GLY A 92 7.37 9.80 7.74
N ASP A 93 7.69 8.58 7.38
CA ASP A 93 8.61 7.71 8.11
C ASP A 93 9.55 7.01 7.11
N GLU A 94 10.82 7.43 7.06
CA GLU A 94 11.83 6.86 6.16
C GLU A 94 11.91 5.33 6.27
N LYS A 95 11.68 4.77 7.47
CA LYS A 95 11.70 3.33 7.71
C LYS A 95 10.56 2.56 7.02
N GLN A 96 9.52 3.30 6.55
CA GLN A 96 8.41 2.75 5.78
C GLN A 96 8.57 2.93 4.26
N SER A 97 9.73 3.35 3.77
CA SER A 97 10.02 3.51 2.34
C SER A 97 10.27 2.15 1.68
N ILE A 98 9.21 1.46 1.28
CA ILE A 98 9.27 0.14 0.63
C ILE A 98 9.03 0.18 -0.88
N TYR A 99 8.82 1.37 -1.47
CA TYR A 99 8.55 1.55 -2.90
C TYR A 99 9.75 2.09 -3.70
N THR A 100 10.97 1.87 -3.21
CA THR A 100 12.20 2.31 -3.90
C THR A 100 12.33 1.77 -5.33
N TRP A 101 11.80 0.58 -5.57
CA TRP A 101 11.72 -0.02 -6.90
C TRP A 101 10.74 0.67 -7.86
N ARG A 102 9.77 1.45 -7.33
CA ARG A 102 8.85 2.32 -8.08
C ARG A 102 9.36 3.77 -8.19
N GLY A 103 10.57 4.05 -7.71
CA GLY A 103 11.15 5.38 -7.76
C GLY A 103 10.96 6.23 -6.51
N ALA A 104 10.43 5.67 -5.41
CA ALA A 104 10.46 6.38 -4.14
C ALA A 104 11.90 6.86 -3.84
N TYR A 105 12.01 8.12 -3.47
CA TYR A 105 13.26 8.84 -3.26
C TYR A 105 13.42 9.17 -1.76
N PRO A 106 13.93 8.22 -0.94
CA PRO A 106 14.01 8.40 0.52
C PRO A 106 14.78 9.66 0.94
N GLN A 107 15.77 10.07 0.14
CA GLN A 107 16.54 11.29 0.36
C GLN A 107 15.67 12.55 0.33
N ALA A 108 14.51 12.52 -0.33
CA ALA A 108 13.57 13.64 -0.37
C ALA A 108 13.11 14.04 1.04
N PHE A 109 12.69 13.07 1.85
CA PHE A 109 12.23 13.35 3.21
C PHE A 109 13.36 13.86 4.09
N LYS A 110 14.54 13.25 4.02
CA LYS A 110 15.73 13.72 4.74
C LYS A 110 16.12 15.14 4.36
N SER A 111 16.09 15.48 3.07
CA SER A 111 16.42 16.83 2.60
C SER A 111 15.51 17.91 3.17
N ILE A 112 14.23 17.60 3.41
CA ILE A 112 13.30 18.54 4.07
C ILE A 112 13.64 18.69 5.54
N CYS A 113 13.99 17.61 6.22
CA CYS A 113 14.38 17.65 7.64
C CYS A 113 15.61 18.54 7.88
N ASP A 114 16.47 18.71 6.88
CA ASP A 114 17.70 19.50 6.95
C ASP A 114 17.50 20.95 6.48
N LYS A 115 16.30 21.32 5.96
CA LYS A 115 16.01 22.69 5.52
C LYS A 115 15.80 23.64 6.70
N PRO A 116 16.40 24.83 6.70
CA PRO A 116 16.31 25.78 7.82
C PRO A 116 14.92 26.41 7.99
N ASN A 117 14.09 26.42 6.94
CA ASN A 117 12.72 26.92 6.97
C ASN A 117 11.68 25.87 7.39
N PHE A 118 12.10 24.62 7.65
CA PHE A 118 11.24 23.58 8.19
C PHE A 118 11.52 23.35 9.67
N ARG A 119 10.45 23.31 10.46
CA ARG A 119 10.53 22.88 11.86
C ARG A 119 10.30 21.38 11.93
N LYS A 120 11.33 20.63 12.31
CA LYS A 120 11.23 19.19 12.53
C LYS A 120 10.53 18.90 13.86
N ILE A 121 9.54 18.02 13.82
CA ILE A 121 8.85 17.47 14.99
C ILE A 121 9.00 15.96 14.92
N PHE A 122 9.56 15.36 15.95
CA PHE A 122 9.68 13.90 16.06
C PHE A 122 8.49 13.33 16.82
N MET A 123 7.77 12.39 16.21
CA MET A 123 6.67 11.66 16.84
C MET A 123 7.21 10.34 17.37
N GLY A 124 7.61 10.32 18.65
CA GLY A 124 8.22 9.15 19.29
C GLY A 124 7.23 8.20 19.95
N ASP A 125 6.01 8.69 20.27
CA ASP A 125 5.01 7.91 20.96
C ASP A 125 4.27 6.99 20.00
N ASN A 126 4.28 5.69 20.28
CA ASN A 126 3.59 4.69 19.51
C ASN A 126 2.38 4.16 20.27
N PHE A 127 1.18 4.52 19.81
CA PHE A 127 -0.09 4.08 20.41
C PHE A 127 -0.70 2.85 19.70
N ARG A 128 -0.04 2.35 18.65
CA ARG A 128 -0.54 1.22 17.84
C ARG A 128 -0.18 -0.12 18.44
N SER A 129 1.11 -0.34 18.65
CA SER A 129 1.65 -1.66 18.97
C SER A 129 1.98 -1.80 20.45
N CYS A 130 1.94 -3.03 20.98
CA CYS A 130 2.42 -3.32 22.31
C CYS A 130 3.93 -3.05 22.44
N GLN A 131 4.40 -2.84 23.68
CA GLN A 131 5.77 -2.41 23.98
C GLN A 131 6.84 -3.35 23.40
N GLN A 132 6.60 -4.65 23.39
CA GLN A 132 7.57 -5.61 22.85
C GLN A 132 7.77 -5.45 21.34
N ILE A 133 6.68 -5.21 20.57
CA ILE A 133 6.75 -4.95 19.13
C ILE A 133 7.42 -3.61 18.86
N GLN A 134 7.15 -2.58 19.69
CA GLN A 134 7.83 -1.29 19.60
C GLN A 134 9.34 -1.46 19.83
N ASN A 135 9.73 -2.17 20.88
CA ASN A 135 11.11 -2.43 21.20
C ASN A 135 11.85 -3.16 20.08
N TYR A 136 11.23 -4.21 19.53
CA TYR A 136 11.79 -4.96 18.43
C TYR A 136 12.01 -4.07 17.20
N SER A 137 10.99 -3.31 16.80
CA SER A 137 11.07 -2.43 15.63
C SER A 137 12.07 -1.28 15.83
N ASN A 138 12.17 -0.72 17.03
CA ASN A 138 13.11 0.34 17.37
C ASN A 138 14.57 -0.12 17.31
N LEU A 139 14.85 -1.38 17.62
CA LEU A 139 16.22 -1.93 17.56
C LEU A 139 16.72 -2.20 16.14
N LEU A 140 15.83 -2.23 15.13
CA LEU A 140 16.22 -2.40 13.74
C LEU A 140 17.01 -1.20 13.19
N PHE A 141 16.84 -0.01 13.76
CA PHE A 141 17.45 1.23 13.25
C PHE A 141 18.19 1.99 14.35
N ALA A 142 19.33 2.57 13.98
CA ALA A 142 20.18 3.30 14.92
C ALA A 142 19.46 4.49 15.57
N GLU A 143 18.65 5.19 14.81
CA GLU A 143 17.95 6.43 15.18
C GLU A 143 16.88 6.20 16.25
N THR A 144 16.32 4.99 16.32
CA THR A 144 15.22 4.66 17.24
C THR A 144 15.64 3.75 18.39
N ARG A 145 16.89 3.27 18.44
CA ARG A 145 17.37 2.39 19.53
C ARG A 145 17.22 2.99 20.93
N SER A 146 17.38 4.30 21.06
CA SER A 146 17.20 5.01 22.33
C SER A 146 15.76 4.98 22.86
N LEU A 147 14.79 4.62 22.01
CA LEU A 147 13.38 4.48 22.39
C LEU A 147 13.06 3.10 23.00
N TYR A 148 14.06 2.21 23.10
CA TYR A 148 13.89 0.93 23.78
C TYR A 148 13.53 1.14 25.25
N SER A 149 12.51 0.40 25.70
CA SER A 149 12.06 0.39 27.08
C SER A 149 11.90 -1.06 27.55
N SER A 150 12.39 -1.40 28.72
CA SER A 150 12.29 -2.77 29.24
C SER A 150 10.83 -3.22 29.34
N THR A 151 10.59 -4.50 29.04
CA THR A 151 9.27 -5.14 29.16
C THR A 151 9.44 -6.50 29.86
N GLU A 152 8.46 -6.87 30.66
CA GLU A 152 8.45 -8.16 31.36
C GLU A 152 7.87 -9.31 30.51
N SER A 153 7.03 -8.97 29.50
CA SER A 153 6.37 -9.96 28.64
C SER A 153 7.18 -10.23 27.39
N LEU A 154 7.38 -11.51 27.08
CA LEU A 154 8.00 -11.99 25.84
C LEU A 154 7.03 -12.72 24.90
N ASP A 155 5.73 -12.80 25.24
CA ASP A 155 4.75 -13.61 24.51
C ASP A 155 4.13 -12.91 23.28
N ASN A 156 4.48 -11.65 23.03
CA ASN A 156 3.96 -10.89 21.90
C ASN A 156 4.74 -11.14 20.59
N ILE A 157 6.02 -11.59 20.68
CA ILE A 157 6.81 -11.98 19.52
C ILE A 157 7.28 -13.41 19.71
N ILE A 158 6.75 -14.30 18.89
CA ILE A 158 7.01 -15.74 18.97
C ILE A 158 7.77 -16.17 17.72
N TRP A 159 8.82 -16.93 17.91
CA TRP A 159 9.59 -17.57 16.85
C TRP A 159 9.37 -19.08 16.90
N ILE A 160 8.93 -19.64 15.78
CA ILE A 160 8.77 -21.09 15.61
C ILE A 160 9.63 -21.60 14.47
N THR A 161 10.13 -22.84 14.63
CA THR A 161 10.91 -23.54 13.60
C THR A 161 10.22 -24.85 13.22
N PRO A 162 9.08 -24.79 12.52
CA PRO A 162 8.29 -25.95 12.16
C PRO A 162 8.87 -26.67 10.94
N THR A 163 8.41 -27.91 10.72
CA THR A 163 8.54 -28.55 9.39
C THR A 163 7.57 -27.93 8.41
N SER A 164 7.81 -28.14 7.10
CA SER A 164 6.87 -27.69 6.05
C SER A 164 5.50 -28.35 6.14
N GLN A 165 5.38 -29.48 6.81
CA GLN A 165 4.11 -30.21 7.00
C GLN A 165 3.36 -29.79 8.26
N SER A 166 4.06 -29.31 9.30
CA SER A 166 3.46 -28.97 10.60
C SER A 166 3.21 -27.49 10.82
N TRP A 167 3.74 -26.62 9.96
CA TRP A 167 3.79 -25.17 10.20
C TRP A 167 2.42 -24.53 10.45
N CYS A 168 1.38 -24.96 9.71
CA CYS A 168 0.03 -24.44 9.91
C CYS A 168 -0.48 -24.70 11.32
N ASN A 169 -0.39 -25.97 11.76
CA ASN A 169 -0.87 -26.35 13.08
C ASN A 169 -0.06 -25.69 14.20
N GLU A 170 1.24 -25.49 14.00
CA GLU A 170 2.08 -24.81 14.96
C GLU A 170 1.76 -23.33 15.06
N VAL A 171 1.59 -22.63 13.92
CA VAL A 171 1.16 -21.22 13.90
C VAL A 171 -0.18 -21.04 14.62
N LEU A 172 -1.17 -21.90 14.30
CA LEU A 172 -2.51 -21.84 14.85
C LEU A 172 -2.57 -22.01 16.37
N ARG A 173 -1.56 -22.62 17.01
CA ARG A 173 -1.44 -22.72 18.47
C ARG A 173 -1.11 -21.39 19.14
N TYR A 174 -0.47 -20.48 18.40
CA TYR A 174 0.06 -19.22 18.95
C TYR A 174 -0.75 -18.00 18.55
N ILE A 175 -1.72 -18.11 17.65
CA ILE A 175 -2.65 -17.04 17.31
C ILE A 175 -3.98 -17.19 18.06
N ASP A 176 -4.56 -16.07 18.45
CA ASP A 176 -5.90 -16.04 19.03
C ASP A 176 -6.94 -15.99 17.89
N PRO A 177 -7.84 -16.99 17.77
CA PRO A 177 -8.82 -17.03 16.69
C PRO A 177 -9.89 -15.91 16.76
N GLN A 178 -9.98 -15.19 17.88
CA GLN A 178 -10.90 -14.05 18.06
C GLN A 178 -10.29 -12.73 17.58
N LYS A 179 -8.99 -12.72 17.26
CA LYS A 179 -8.25 -11.54 16.87
C LYS A 179 -8.03 -11.49 15.36
N ARG A 180 -8.05 -10.28 14.82
CA ARG A 180 -7.79 -10.06 13.39
C ARG A 180 -6.33 -10.39 13.05
N THR A 181 -6.12 -11.34 12.15
CA THR A 181 -4.78 -11.86 11.83
C THR A 181 -4.44 -11.68 10.36
N ALA A 182 -3.23 -11.18 10.06
CA ALA A 182 -2.68 -11.17 8.72
C ALA A 182 -1.49 -12.11 8.57
N LEU A 183 -1.48 -12.90 7.51
CA LEU A 183 -0.29 -13.58 7.00
C LEU A 183 0.31 -12.73 5.90
N LEU A 184 1.56 -12.29 6.07
CA LEU A 184 2.25 -11.41 5.14
C LEU A 184 3.33 -12.16 4.35
N ARG A 185 3.30 -12.04 3.03
CA ARG A 185 4.30 -12.61 2.12
C ARG A 185 4.78 -11.56 1.11
N PHE A 186 5.88 -11.82 0.40
CA PHE A 186 6.31 -10.96 -0.70
C PHE A 186 5.52 -11.21 -1.98
N LYS A 187 5.22 -12.48 -2.28
CA LYS A 187 4.60 -12.89 -3.54
C LYS A 187 3.13 -13.26 -3.33
N ASN A 188 2.28 -12.88 -4.27
CA ASN A 188 0.87 -13.26 -4.27
C ASN A 188 0.69 -14.79 -4.26
N ALA A 189 1.47 -15.53 -5.07
CA ALA A 189 1.39 -16.97 -5.13
C ALA A 189 1.69 -17.65 -3.78
N ASP A 190 2.68 -17.13 -3.04
CA ASP A 190 3.02 -17.67 -1.71
C ASP A 190 1.91 -17.35 -0.69
N ALA A 191 1.34 -16.15 -0.73
CA ALA A 191 0.23 -15.77 0.14
C ALA A 191 -1.02 -16.61 -0.13
N GLU A 192 -1.34 -16.85 -1.41
CA GLU A 192 -2.47 -17.68 -1.82
C GLU A 192 -2.31 -19.15 -1.40
N SER A 193 -1.12 -19.73 -1.64
CA SER A 193 -0.79 -21.11 -1.22
C SER A 193 -0.91 -21.26 0.29
N ASN A 194 -0.29 -20.34 1.07
CA ASN A 194 -0.34 -20.42 2.52
C ASN A 194 -1.75 -20.19 3.09
N ALA A 195 -2.57 -19.34 2.44
CA ALA A 195 -3.99 -19.23 2.81
C ALA A 195 -4.74 -20.55 2.59
N ALA A 196 -4.46 -21.25 1.49
CA ALA A 196 -5.05 -22.55 1.20
C ALA A 196 -4.63 -23.62 2.21
N GLU A 197 -3.34 -23.67 2.57
CA GLU A 197 -2.80 -24.59 3.59
C GLU A 197 -3.43 -24.34 4.97
N LEU A 198 -3.55 -23.07 5.39
CA LEU A 198 -4.21 -22.72 6.65
C LEU A 198 -5.71 -23.08 6.66
N ARG A 199 -6.41 -22.94 5.52
CA ARG A 199 -7.80 -23.41 5.40
C ARG A 199 -7.91 -24.94 5.54
N GLN A 200 -6.99 -25.68 4.95
CA GLN A 200 -6.93 -27.14 5.13
C GLN A 200 -6.65 -27.53 6.59
N ALA A 201 -5.92 -26.72 7.32
CA ALA A 201 -5.68 -26.88 8.76
C ALA A 201 -6.85 -26.40 9.65
N GLY A 202 -7.98 -26.01 9.07
CA GLY A 202 -9.21 -25.65 9.79
C GLY A 202 -9.35 -24.17 10.15
N SER A 203 -8.55 -23.28 9.57
CA SER A 203 -8.65 -21.82 9.81
C SER A 203 -9.21 -21.08 8.60
N ASN A 204 -9.96 -20.01 8.83
CA ASN A 204 -10.66 -19.25 7.78
C ASN A 204 -9.77 -18.12 7.19
N PHE A 205 -8.58 -18.46 6.70
CA PHE A 205 -7.76 -17.46 6.00
C PHE A 205 -8.27 -17.21 4.58
N VAL A 206 -8.43 -15.94 4.23
CA VAL A 206 -8.81 -15.48 2.89
C VAL A 206 -7.62 -14.80 2.23
N PHE A 207 -7.24 -15.25 1.04
CA PHE A 207 -6.24 -14.54 0.25
C PHE A 207 -6.84 -13.25 -0.33
N ILE A 208 -6.12 -12.15 -0.22
CA ILE A 208 -6.48 -10.85 -0.78
C ILE A 208 -5.61 -10.60 -2.02
N PRO A 209 -6.13 -10.87 -3.22
CA PRO A 209 -5.38 -10.63 -4.45
C PRO A 209 -5.38 -9.15 -4.82
N GLN A 210 -4.41 -8.75 -5.62
CA GLN A 210 -4.48 -7.48 -6.33
C GLN A 210 -5.55 -7.60 -7.44
N SER A 211 -6.51 -6.67 -7.47
CA SER A 211 -7.53 -6.67 -8.51
C SER A 211 -6.96 -6.21 -9.86
N PRO A 212 -7.49 -6.70 -11.00
CA PRO A 212 -7.02 -6.29 -12.33
C PRO A 212 -7.07 -4.78 -12.59
N ILE A 213 -7.97 -4.05 -11.91
CA ILE A 213 -8.04 -2.58 -12.03
C ILE A 213 -7.07 -1.82 -11.12
N ALA A 214 -6.38 -2.48 -10.22
CA ALA A 214 -5.51 -1.82 -9.24
C ALA A 214 -4.28 -1.15 -9.88
N ASP A 215 -3.86 -1.60 -11.05
CA ASP A 215 -2.71 -1.04 -11.78
C ASP A 215 -3.12 0.08 -12.77
N ILE A 216 -4.42 0.40 -12.87
CA ILE A 216 -4.89 1.47 -13.75
C ILE A 216 -4.61 2.82 -13.08
N THR A 217 -3.84 3.67 -13.78
CA THR A 217 -3.40 4.99 -13.27
C THR A 217 -4.00 6.16 -14.05
N THR A 218 -4.95 5.91 -14.95
CA THR A 218 -5.63 6.95 -15.76
C THR A 218 -6.58 7.80 -14.91
N ALA A 219 -6.98 8.96 -15.45
CA ALA A 219 -7.99 9.82 -14.83
C ALA A 219 -9.33 9.09 -14.54
N THR A 220 -9.61 7.99 -15.23
CA THR A 220 -10.82 7.18 -15.08
C THR A 220 -10.68 6.11 -13.98
N ALA A 221 -9.47 5.88 -13.43
CA ALA A 221 -9.21 4.80 -12.47
C ALA A 221 -10.12 4.84 -11.23
N TRP A 222 -10.38 6.03 -10.69
CA TRP A 222 -11.28 6.21 -9.55
C TRP A 222 -12.71 5.74 -9.88
N LEU A 223 -13.19 6.01 -11.12
CA LEU A 223 -14.54 5.63 -11.55
C LEU A 223 -14.65 4.11 -11.72
N TYR A 224 -13.62 3.44 -12.26
CA TYR A 224 -13.59 1.97 -12.31
C TYR A 224 -13.63 1.37 -10.91
N ALA A 225 -12.88 1.94 -9.96
CA ALA A 225 -12.92 1.52 -8.57
C ALA A 225 -14.31 1.75 -7.94
N ALA A 226 -14.95 2.90 -8.21
CA ALA A 226 -16.29 3.21 -7.72
C ALA A 226 -17.37 2.28 -8.31
N ILE A 227 -17.30 1.96 -9.62
CA ILE A 227 -18.19 0.98 -10.28
C ILE A 227 -18.00 -0.40 -9.62
N ALA A 228 -16.76 -0.84 -9.43
CA ALA A 228 -16.48 -2.13 -8.79
C ALA A 228 -17.02 -2.17 -7.34
N LYS A 229 -16.79 -1.13 -6.53
CA LYS A 229 -17.36 -1.00 -5.19
C LYS A 229 -18.88 -1.08 -5.21
N TYR A 230 -19.54 -0.36 -6.13
CA TYR A 230 -20.99 -0.36 -6.24
C TYR A 230 -21.57 -1.75 -6.53
N ILE A 231 -20.87 -2.55 -7.34
CA ILE A 231 -21.28 -3.91 -7.68
C ILE A 231 -21.01 -4.89 -6.55
N ILE A 232 -19.83 -4.80 -5.93
CA ILE A 232 -19.30 -5.79 -4.98
C ILE A 232 -19.79 -5.51 -3.56
N LEU A 233 -19.85 -4.22 -3.14
CA LEU A 233 -20.12 -3.85 -1.76
C LEU A 233 -21.60 -3.48 -1.56
N PRO A 234 -22.37 -4.24 -0.77
CA PRO A 234 -23.80 -3.94 -0.56
C PRO A 234 -24.08 -2.58 0.09
N LYS A 235 -23.11 -2.04 0.83
CA LYS A 235 -23.26 -0.75 1.53
C LYS A 235 -22.83 0.45 0.68
N TYR A 236 -22.15 0.24 -0.44
CA TYR A 236 -21.69 1.33 -1.30
C TYR A 236 -22.83 1.78 -2.22
N SER A 237 -23.15 3.05 -2.16
CA SER A 237 -24.31 3.65 -2.84
C SER A 237 -23.89 4.64 -3.93
N VAL A 238 -24.85 5.12 -4.72
CA VAL A 238 -24.61 6.20 -5.69
C VAL A 238 -24.14 7.49 -5.02
N TYR A 239 -24.49 7.74 -3.76
CA TYR A 239 -24.05 8.93 -3.04
C TYR A 239 -22.59 8.84 -2.65
N ASP A 240 -22.07 7.65 -2.34
CA ASP A 240 -20.65 7.42 -2.11
C ASP A 240 -19.87 7.70 -3.39
N LEU A 241 -20.35 7.23 -4.54
CA LEU A 241 -19.75 7.55 -5.84
C LEU A 241 -19.72 9.06 -6.09
N ILE A 242 -20.83 9.78 -5.82
CA ILE A 242 -20.90 11.24 -6.01
C ILE A 242 -19.88 11.95 -5.10
N SER A 243 -19.71 11.49 -3.86
CA SER A 243 -18.74 12.08 -2.93
C SER A 243 -17.28 11.87 -3.35
N GLU A 244 -17.01 10.82 -4.12
CA GLU A 244 -15.68 10.53 -4.69
C GLU A 244 -15.41 11.28 -6.00
N MET A 245 -16.41 11.98 -6.59
CA MET A 245 -16.23 12.70 -7.85
C MET A 245 -15.29 13.91 -7.70
N PRO A 246 -14.32 14.09 -8.61
CA PRO A 246 -13.34 15.17 -8.53
C PRO A 246 -13.88 16.58 -8.75
N SER A 247 -15.16 16.75 -9.12
CA SER A 247 -15.76 18.05 -9.48
C SER A 247 -16.84 18.48 -8.49
N GLU A 248 -16.79 19.74 -8.06
CA GLU A 248 -17.85 20.38 -7.28
C GLU A 248 -19.00 20.88 -8.20
N GLY A 249 -20.22 20.48 -7.87
CA GLY A 249 -21.42 21.24 -8.24
C GLY A 249 -22.23 20.77 -9.43
N SER A 250 -23.37 20.16 -9.11
CA SER A 250 -24.61 20.23 -9.88
C SER A 250 -25.76 19.68 -8.99
N ASP A 251 -27.03 19.86 -9.42
CA ASP A 251 -28.24 19.38 -8.70
C ASP A 251 -28.11 17.88 -8.34
N GLU A 252 -27.57 17.61 -7.14
CA GLU A 252 -27.15 16.29 -6.66
C GLU A 252 -28.24 15.21 -6.80
N LYS A 253 -29.51 15.59 -6.58
CA LYS A 253 -30.63 14.63 -6.67
C LYS A 253 -30.91 14.16 -8.11
N LYS A 254 -30.85 15.06 -9.09
CA LYS A 254 -31.07 14.69 -10.51
C LYS A 254 -29.90 13.85 -11.00
N GLN A 255 -28.69 14.23 -10.63
CA GLN A 255 -27.48 13.49 -10.97
C GLN A 255 -27.49 12.09 -10.35
N ALA A 256 -27.87 11.96 -9.05
CA ALA A 256 -27.95 10.67 -8.37
C ALA A 256 -28.90 9.68 -9.06
N ASN A 257 -30.07 10.14 -9.52
CA ASN A 257 -31.03 9.27 -10.22
C ASN A 257 -30.51 8.80 -11.59
N ALA A 258 -29.85 9.67 -12.34
CA ALA A 258 -29.25 9.31 -13.63
C ALA A 258 -28.09 8.30 -13.45
N LEU A 259 -27.20 8.55 -12.50
CA LEU A 259 -26.09 7.67 -12.18
C LEU A 259 -26.57 6.31 -11.67
N ARG A 260 -27.58 6.27 -10.80
CA ARG A 260 -28.16 5.02 -10.31
C ARG A 260 -28.68 4.15 -11.45
N LYS A 261 -29.41 4.72 -12.40
CA LYS A 261 -29.93 3.97 -13.57
C LYS A 261 -28.79 3.37 -14.39
N LYS A 262 -27.71 4.12 -14.62
CA LYS A 262 -26.55 3.63 -15.37
C LYS A 262 -25.79 2.54 -14.60
N LEU A 263 -25.58 2.70 -13.29
CA LEU A 263 -24.93 1.70 -12.44
C LEU A 263 -25.76 0.40 -12.35
N GLU A 264 -27.10 0.50 -12.23
CA GLU A 264 -27.98 -0.68 -12.26
C GLU A 264 -27.94 -1.37 -13.62
N ASN A 265 -27.84 -0.61 -14.72
CA ASN A 265 -27.65 -1.18 -16.04
C ASN A 265 -26.34 -1.97 -16.15
N ILE A 266 -25.23 -1.44 -15.62
CA ILE A 266 -23.95 -2.15 -15.57
C ILE A 266 -24.10 -3.45 -14.74
N ARG A 267 -24.70 -3.36 -13.54
CA ARG A 267 -24.94 -4.52 -12.65
C ARG A 267 -25.78 -5.60 -13.32
N ALA A 268 -26.81 -5.23 -14.09
CA ALA A 268 -27.66 -6.19 -14.77
C ALA A 268 -26.90 -7.02 -15.82
N HIS A 269 -25.82 -6.51 -16.36
CA HIS A 269 -25.03 -7.15 -17.42
C HIS A 269 -23.76 -7.85 -16.94
N ILE A 270 -23.60 -8.07 -15.62
CA ILE A 270 -22.38 -8.69 -15.03
C ILE A 270 -22.06 -10.10 -15.59
N LYS A 271 -23.00 -10.76 -16.24
CA LYS A 271 -22.82 -12.08 -16.86
C LYS A 271 -22.46 -12.05 -18.34
N ASN A 272 -22.53 -10.88 -18.99
CA ASN A 272 -22.24 -10.71 -20.40
C ASN A 272 -21.18 -9.61 -20.58
N GLU A 273 -19.97 -10.01 -20.91
CA GLU A 273 -18.81 -9.11 -20.98
C GLU A 273 -19.05 -7.94 -21.93
N GLN A 274 -19.57 -8.20 -23.16
CA GLN A 274 -19.75 -7.15 -24.15
C GLN A 274 -20.82 -6.13 -23.73
N GLU A 275 -21.93 -6.60 -23.17
CA GLU A 275 -23.00 -5.72 -22.68
C GLU A 275 -22.55 -4.93 -21.45
N PHE A 276 -21.79 -5.55 -20.56
CA PHE A 276 -21.19 -4.90 -19.41
C PHE A 276 -20.23 -3.79 -19.84
N ILE A 277 -19.31 -4.09 -20.77
CA ILE A 277 -18.35 -3.12 -21.32
C ILE A 277 -19.08 -1.93 -21.94
N ASN A 278 -20.11 -2.19 -22.74
CA ASN A 278 -20.91 -1.13 -23.37
C ASN A 278 -21.59 -0.25 -22.32
N ALA A 279 -22.20 -0.84 -21.29
CA ALA A 279 -22.87 -0.10 -20.23
C ALA A 279 -21.88 0.71 -19.36
N ALA A 280 -20.71 0.15 -19.06
CA ALA A 280 -19.66 0.83 -18.31
C ALA A 280 -19.05 1.99 -19.11
N ASN A 281 -18.80 1.78 -20.40
CA ASN A 281 -18.36 2.83 -21.31
C ASN A 281 -19.36 4.00 -21.40
N ASP A 282 -20.67 3.69 -21.50
CA ASP A 282 -21.73 4.69 -21.51
C ASP A 282 -21.76 5.55 -20.23
N LEU A 283 -21.51 4.95 -19.06
CA LEU A 283 -21.38 5.72 -17.82
C LEU A 283 -20.12 6.60 -17.83
N CYS A 284 -18.98 6.08 -18.27
CA CYS A 284 -17.74 6.86 -18.33
C CYS A 284 -17.89 8.08 -19.25
N LEU A 285 -18.42 7.87 -20.46
CA LEU A 285 -18.68 8.96 -21.42
C LEU A 285 -19.71 9.97 -20.90
N TYR A 286 -20.74 9.52 -20.20
CA TYR A 286 -21.72 10.41 -19.55
C TYR A 286 -21.08 11.35 -18.55
N LEU A 287 -20.03 10.89 -17.86
CA LEU A 287 -19.25 11.69 -16.91
C LEU A 287 -18.08 12.44 -17.54
N GLY A 288 -17.92 12.35 -18.87
CA GLY A 288 -16.87 13.05 -19.62
C GLY A 288 -15.50 12.36 -19.58
N TYR A 289 -15.44 11.07 -19.24
CA TYR A 289 -14.21 10.29 -19.23
C TYR A 289 -14.07 9.43 -20.48
N GLU A 290 -12.90 9.49 -21.10
CA GLU A 290 -12.52 8.55 -22.15
C GLU A 290 -12.20 7.17 -21.56
N THR A 291 -12.42 6.12 -22.34
CA THR A 291 -12.23 4.74 -21.92
C THR A 291 -11.27 4.01 -22.85
N CYS A 292 -10.69 2.94 -22.34
CA CYS A 292 -9.87 2.00 -23.08
C CYS A 292 -10.50 0.60 -22.93
N SER A 293 -10.56 -0.16 -24.01
CA SER A 293 -11.16 -1.50 -24.01
C SER A 293 -10.46 -2.45 -23.02
N ASP A 294 -9.12 -2.38 -22.90
CA ASP A 294 -8.36 -3.17 -21.92
C ASP A 294 -8.78 -2.86 -20.48
N HIS A 295 -8.96 -1.57 -20.14
CA HIS A 295 -9.40 -1.17 -18.81
C HIS A 295 -10.82 -1.64 -18.48
N LEU A 296 -11.73 -1.58 -19.46
CA LEU A 296 -13.09 -2.06 -19.27
C LEU A 296 -13.14 -3.59 -19.14
N SER A 297 -12.31 -4.33 -19.88
CA SER A 297 -12.15 -5.78 -19.69
C SER A 297 -11.55 -6.13 -18.33
N LYS A 298 -10.58 -5.35 -17.83
CA LYS A 298 -10.05 -5.49 -16.46
C LYS A 298 -11.13 -5.21 -15.41
N LEU A 299 -11.98 -4.19 -15.63
CA LEU A 299 -13.10 -3.90 -14.75
C LEU A 299 -14.10 -5.07 -14.72
N PHE A 300 -14.48 -5.59 -15.91
CA PHE A 300 -15.33 -6.77 -15.99
C PHE A 300 -14.74 -7.97 -15.26
N SER A 301 -13.47 -8.28 -15.54
CA SER A 301 -12.74 -9.36 -14.83
C SER A 301 -12.73 -9.18 -13.31
N THR A 302 -12.59 -7.93 -12.84
CA THR A 302 -12.58 -7.61 -11.41
C THR A 302 -13.93 -7.92 -10.75
N VAL A 303 -15.04 -7.55 -11.37
CA VAL A 303 -16.37 -7.68 -10.77
C VAL A 303 -17.01 -9.05 -11.00
N SER A 304 -16.68 -9.73 -12.12
CA SER A 304 -17.24 -11.04 -12.47
C SER A 304 -16.56 -12.21 -11.75
N GLN A 305 -15.33 -12.05 -11.28
CA GLN A 305 -14.58 -13.11 -10.59
C GLN A 305 -14.56 -12.87 -9.08
N GLU A 306 -15.29 -13.70 -8.34
CA GLU A 306 -15.43 -13.59 -6.87
C GLU A 306 -14.10 -13.56 -6.11
N LYS A 307 -13.03 -14.16 -6.66
CA LYS A 307 -11.71 -14.16 -6.04
C LYS A 307 -11.14 -12.75 -5.79
N PHE A 308 -11.57 -11.74 -6.56
CA PHE A 308 -11.11 -10.35 -6.41
C PHE A 308 -11.95 -9.53 -5.42
N HIS A 309 -13.15 -10.01 -5.06
CA HIS A 309 -14.05 -9.26 -4.18
C HIS A 309 -13.46 -8.97 -2.80
N PRO A 310 -12.67 -9.87 -2.16
CA PRO A 310 -12.06 -9.58 -0.87
C PRO A 310 -11.14 -8.35 -0.85
N ALA A 311 -10.60 -7.93 -2.01
CA ALA A 311 -9.75 -6.75 -2.11
C ALA A 311 -10.49 -5.42 -1.83
N PHE A 312 -11.83 -5.41 -1.93
CA PHE A 312 -12.64 -4.20 -1.78
C PHE A 312 -13.12 -3.95 -0.35
N ASP A 313 -13.18 -4.96 0.49
CA ASP A 313 -13.46 -4.82 1.92
C ASP A 313 -12.72 -5.88 2.75
N THR A 314 -11.45 -5.63 2.98
CA THR A 314 -10.61 -6.53 3.79
C THR A 314 -11.04 -6.59 5.25
N ALA A 315 -11.83 -5.60 5.72
CA ALA A 315 -12.31 -5.56 7.11
C ALA A 315 -13.37 -6.63 7.40
N MET A 316 -14.04 -7.15 6.38
CA MET A 316 -15.00 -8.25 6.54
C MET A 316 -14.35 -9.58 6.89
N TYR A 317 -13.05 -9.73 6.67
CA TYR A 317 -12.33 -10.97 6.87
C TYR A 317 -11.42 -10.88 8.09
N PRO A 318 -11.67 -11.67 9.15
CA PRO A 318 -10.84 -11.65 10.36
C PRO A 318 -9.42 -12.15 10.10
N ASN A 319 -9.24 -13.14 9.22
CA ASN A 319 -7.97 -13.73 8.89
C ASN A 319 -7.68 -13.58 7.39
N ILE A 320 -6.63 -12.87 7.05
CA ILE A 320 -6.25 -12.63 5.66
C ILE A 320 -4.80 -13.03 5.37
N ALA A 321 -4.56 -13.49 4.15
CA ALA A 321 -3.22 -13.60 3.59
C ALA A 321 -3.07 -12.57 2.48
N ILE A 322 -2.03 -11.75 2.58
CA ILE A 322 -1.87 -10.58 1.71
C ILE A 322 -0.37 -10.34 1.48
N THR A 323 -0.02 -9.63 0.41
CA THR A 323 1.38 -9.24 0.24
C THR A 323 1.76 -8.12 1.21
N LEU A 324 3.04 -8.05 1.57
CA LEU A 324 3.59 -6.98 2.40
C LEU A 324 3.25 -5.60 1.83
N HIS A 325 3.45 -5.40 0.53
CA HIS A 325 3.16 -4.12 -0.12
C HIS A 325 1.68 -3.73 -0.03
N SER A 326 0.77 -4.69 -0.23
CA SER A 326 -0.66 -4.45 -0.11
C SER A 326 -1.13 -4.28 1.34
N SER A 327 -0.32 -4.68 2.33
CA SER A 327 -0.62 -4.47 3.75
C SER A 327 -0.28 -3.08 4.26
N LYS A 328 0.45 -2.27 3.47
CA LYS A 328 0.80 -0.90 3.87
C LYS A 328 -0.48 -0.08 4.11
N GLY A 329 -0.51 0.67 5.21
CA GLY A 329 -1.72 1.40 5.67
C GLY A 329 -2.74 0.55 6.44
N LEU A 330 -2.62 -0.79 6.42
CA LEU A 330 -3.47 -1.67 7.22
C LEU A 330 -2.83 -1.99 8.57
N GLU A 331 -3.68 -2.41 9.53
CA GLU A 331 -3.27 -2.80 10.87
C GLU A 331 -4.05 -4.06 11.30
N PHE A 332 -3.37 -4.92 12.05
CA PHE A 332 -3.91 -6.21 12.51
C PHE A 332 -3.56 -6.44 13.98
N ASP A 333 -4.39 -7.15 14.70
CA ASP A 333 -4.06 -7.52 16.06
C ASP A 333 -2.86 -8.48 16.08
N GLN A 334 -2.80 -9.38 15.11
CA GLN A 334 -1.75 -10.39 14.98
C GLN A 334 -1.22 -10.47 13.55
N VAL A 335 0.09 -10.74 13.42
CA VAL A 335 0.75 -10.88 12.12
C VAL A 335 1.60 -12.16 12.11
N ILE A 336 1.52 -12.90 11.02
CA ILE A 336 2.35 -14.05 10.73
C ILE A 336 3.32 -13.65 9.63
N LEU A 337 4.61 -13.84 9.85
CA LEU A 337 5.66 -13.60 8.85
C LEU A 337 6.56 -14.82 8.69
N PHE A 338 7.26 -14.88 7.55
CA PHE A 338 8.27 -15.90 7.29
C PHE A 338 9.67 -15.27 7.29
N ALA A 339 10.53 -15.72 8.19
CA ALA A 339 11.91 -15.24 8.30
C ALA A 339 12.67 -15.36 6.96
N ASN A 340 12.33 -16.38 6.18
CA ASN A 340 12.94 -16.67 4.88
C ASN A 340 12.64 -15.62 3.81
N ASP A 341 11.62 -14.80 4.00
CA ASP A 341 11.27 -13.69 3.10
C ASP A 341 12.22 -12.48 3.28
N TYR A 342 13.04 -12.44 4.34
CA TYR A 342 13.84 -11.26 4.67
C TYR A 342 15.35 -11.56 4.74
N ASN A 343 16.13 -10.70 4.08
CA ASN A 343 17.59 -10.65 4.23
C ASN A 343 17.95 -9.36 5.00
N LEU A 344 18.10 -9.44 6.32
CA LEU A 344 18.32 -8.25 7.15
C LEU A 344 19.71 -7.61 7.00
N ALA A 345 20.61 -8.20 6.20
CA ALA A 345 21.85 -7.54 5.78
C ALA A 345 21.61 -6.53 4.64
N ASP A 346 20.49 -6.62 3.95
CA ASP A 346 20.06 -5.69 2.91
C ASP A 346 19.13 -4.61 3.49
N GLU A 347 19.38 -3.35 3.15
CA GLU A 347 18.66 -2.22 3.71
C GLU A 347 17.19 -2.21 3.27
N ALA A 348 16.91 -2.47 2.00
CA ALA A 348 15.55 -2.52 1.50
C ALA A 348 14.74 -3.64 2.16
N SER A 349 15.37 -4.81 2.37
CA SER A 349 14.75 -5.92 3.09
C SER A 349 14.51 -5.61 4.57
N LYS A 350 15.39 -4.81 5.18
CA LYS A 350 15.20 -4.33 6.56
C LYS A 350 13.99 -3.39 6.68
N TYR A 351 13.78 -2.47 5.73
CA TYR A 351 12.59 -1.64 5.67
C TYR A 351 11.31 -2.48 5.48
N ASN A 352 11.36 -3.45 4.59
CA ASN A 352 10.25 -4.39 4.39
C ASN A 352 9.90 -5.13 5.69
N HIS A 353 10.91 -5.62 6.41
CA HIS A 353 10.70 -6.30 7.69
C HIS A 353 10.11 -5.36 8.74
N TYR A 354 10.61 -4.12 8.83
CA TYR A 354 10.07 -3.11 9.72
C TYR A 354 8.58 -2.84 9.45
N VAL A 355 8.22 -2.64 8.18
CA VAL A 355 6.81 -2.45 7.80
C VAL A 355 5.98 -3.66 8.22
N ALA A 356 6.45 -4.88 7.97
CA ALA A 356 5.73 -6.10 8.32
C ALA A 356 5.47 -6.22 9.83
N ILE A 357 6.50 -6.03 10.65
CA ILE A 357 6.40 -6.10 12.12
C ILE A 357 5.44 -5.02 12.66
N THR A 358 5.53 -3.81 12.13
CA THR A 358 4.71 -2.67 12.59
C THR A 358 3.26 -2.71 12.10
N ARG A 359 2.86 -3.72 11.31
CA ARG A 359 1.43 -3.99 11.03
C ARG A 359 0.73 -4.63 12.22
N ALA A 360 1.46 -5.24 13.15
CA ALA A 360 0.90 -5.90 14.32
C ALA A 360 0.67 -4.93 15.48
N ARG A 361 -0.46 -5.09 16.14
CA ARG A 361 -0.79 -4.38 17.39
C ARG A 361 -0.36 -5.17 18.62
N GLU A 362 -0.66 -6.47 18.66
CA GLU A 362 -0.54 -7.28 19.87
C GLU A 362 0.45 -8.44 19.73
N LYS A 363 0.50 -9.09 18.57
CA LYS A 363 1.31 -10.30 18.42
C LYS A 363 1.92 -10.47 17.02
N VAL A 364 3.13 -11.00 17.01
CA VAL A 364 3.83 -11.43 15.80
C VAL A 364 4.27 -12.88 15.94
N VAL A 365 3.99 -13.72 14.95
CA VAL A 365 4.52 -15.07 14.83
C VAL A 365 5.50 -15.11 13.66
N ILE A 366 6.77 -15.36 13.95
CA ILE A 366 7.84 -15.50 12.97
C ILE A 366 8.06 -16.98 12.70
N VAL A 367 7.80 -17.40 11.46
CA VAL A 367 7.99 -18.78 11.01
C VAL A 367 9.32 -18.89 10.29
N LYS A 368 10.17 -19.84 10.68
CA LYS A 368 11.41 -20.16 9.99
C LYS A 368 11.48 -21.66 9.68
N PHE A 369 11.60 -21.99 8.42
CA PHE A 369 11.81 -23.38 8.01
C PHE A 369 13.28 -23.79 8.13
N PRO A 370 13.57 -24.99 8.73
CA PRO A 370 14.96 -25.39 9.02
C PRO A 370 15.82 -25.64 7.78
N HIS A 371 15.21 -26.00 6.65
CA HIS A 371 15.94 -26.40 5.44
C HIS A 371 16.37 -25.25 4.52
N TYR A 372 16.01 -24.01 4.85
CA TYR A 372 16.53 -22.86 4.12
C TYR A 372 17.91 -22.49 4.64
N CYS A 373 18.92 -22.72 3.84
CA CYS A 373 20.36 -22.60 4.20
C CYS A 373 20.84 -21.18 4.52
N SER A 374 19.98 -20.18 4.59
CA SER A 374 20.38 -18.81 4.81
C SER A 374 20.05 -18.35 6.22
N ASN A 375 21.07 -18.19 7.06
CA ASN A 375 20.95 -17.55 8.36
C ASN A 375 20.99 -16.00 8.27
N LYS A 376 20.71 -15.42 7.10
CA LYS A 376 20.82 -13.97 6.89
C LYS A 376 19.84 -13.17 7.75
N PHE A 377 18.65 -13.71 7.97
CA PHE A 377 17.69 -13.09 8.87
C PHE A 377 18.19 -13.10 10.31
N GLU A 378 18.58 -14.28 10.85
CA GLU A 378 19.05 -14.44 12.22
C GLU A 378 20.32 -13.64 12.50
N ASN A 379 21.30 -13.75 11.59
CA ASN A 379 22.56 -13.04 11.74
C ASN A 379 22.39 -11.52 11.70
N GLY A 380 21.53 -11.04 10.80
CA GLY A 380 21.20 -9.62 10.71
C GLY A 380 20.50 -9.13 11.98
N LEU A 381 19.50 -9.88 12.47
CA LEU A 381 18.76 -9.53 13.67
C LEU A 381 19.68 -9.54 14.91
N SER A 382 20.48 -10.60 15.08
CA SER A 382 21.45 -10.71 16.17
C SER A 382 22.47 -9.59 16.15
N GLY A 383 22.98 -9.22 14.96
CA GLY A 383 23.92 -8.10 14.81
C GLY A 383 23.30 -6.76 15.22
N MET A 384 22.04 -6.51 14.84
CA MET A 384 21.37 -5.25 15.20
C MET A 384 21.08 -5.16 16.70
N PHE A 385 20.63 -6.24 17.33
CA PHE A 385 20.32 -6.26 18.77
C PHE A 385 21.60 -6.20 19.63
N ALA A 386 22.67 -6.84 19.21
CA ALA A 386 23.97 -6.77 19.88
C ALA A 386 24.51 -5.34 20.01
N LEU A 387 24.18 -4.44 19.07
CA LEU A 387 24.53 -3.02 19.16
C LEU A 387 23.87 -2.28 20.33
N SER A 388 22.87 -2.90 20.95
CA SER A 388 22.21 -2.43 22.18
C SER A 388 22.49 -3.33 23.38
N ASN A 389 23.49 -4.21 23.30
CA ASN A 389 23.82 -5.23 24.31
C ASN A 389 22.66 -6.19 24.61
N LEU A 390 21.82 -6.46 23.62
CA LEU A 390 20.67 -7.37 23.70
C LEU A 390 20.88 -8.60 22.81
N ARG A 391 20.31 -9.72 23.21
CA ARG A 391 20.19 -10.93 22.40
C ARG A 391 18.77 -11.02 21.83
N VAL A 392 18.59 -11.77 20.76
CA VAL A 392 17.25 -11.95 20.17
C VAL A 392 16.29 -12.59 21.18
N CYS A 393 16.73 -13.52 21.99
CA CYS A 393 15.91 -14.16 23.03
C CYS A 393 15.48 -13.21 24.18
N ASP A 394 16.07 -12.02 24.27
CA ASP A 394 15.64 -11.02 25.25
C ASP A 394 14.35 -10.28 24.80
N LEU A 395 13.93 -10.45 23.53
CA LEU A 395 12.71 -9.86 22.96
C LEU A 395 11.82 -10.87 22.23
N VAL A 396 12.29 -12.05 21.91
CA VAL A 396 11.58 -13.03 21.11
C VAL A 396 11.50 -14.35 21.84
N ALA A 397 10.30 -14.88 22.05
CA ALA A 397 10.08 -16.19 22.63
C ALA A 397 10.30 -17.28 21.59
N TYR A 398 11.37 -18.06 21.72
CA TYR A 398 11.58 -19.24 20.89
C TYR A 398 10.68 -20.38 21.38
N LYS A 399 9.90 -20.96 20.47
CA LYS A 399 9.07 -22.14 20.74
C LYS A 399 9.57 -23.29 19.88
N GLU A 400 9.99 -24.35 20.52
CA GLU A 400 10.37 -25.59 19.84
C GLU A 400 9.13 -26.28 19.25
N SER A 401 9.30 -26.85 18.06
CA SER A 401 8.31 -27.75 17.47
C SER A 401 8.09 -28.93 18.44
N SER A 402 6.88 -29.11 18.93
CA SER A 402 6.58 -30.31 19.71
C SER A 402 6.80 -31.49 18.80
N SER A 403 7.79 -32.34 19.12
CA SER A 403 7.87 -33.69 18.58
C SER A 403 6.49 -34.33 18.77
N ILE A 404 5.87 -34.72 17.66
CA ILE A 404 4.69 -35.57 17.72
C ILE A 404 5.23 -36.86 18.33
N ASP A 405 4.96 -37.07 19.63
CA ASP A 405 5.13 -38.37 20.24
C ASP A 405 4.29 -39.32 19.42
N ASN A 406 5.00 -40.15 18.61
CA ASN A 406 4.42 -41.31 17.96
C ASN A 406 3.95 -42.26 19.07
N ALA A 407 2.67 -42.25 19.38
CA ALA A 407 2.00 -43.28 20.13
C ALA A 407 1.05 -44.01 19.18
#